data_5523d32cb72b9461053f579a95998ebb
#
_entry.id   5523d32cb72b9461053f579a95998ebb
#
_cell.length_a   1.000
_cell.length_b   1.000
_cell.length_c   1.000
_cell.angle_alpha   90.00
_cell.angle_beta   90.00
_cell.angle_gamma   90.00
#
_symmetry.space_group_name_H-M   'P 1'
#
loop_
_entity.id
_entity.type
_entity.pdbx_description
1 polymer ?
#
loop_
_entity_poly.entity_id
_entity_poly.type
_entity_poly.pdbx_seq_one_letter_code
_entity_poly.pdbx_strand_id
1 'polypeptide(L)'
;MLGCHAVTLIALMIALGQQPAPDRVVGLLTLPEVFGGRMCAPFTPADVALHSTPDDGTKVAVVHVDQTWSFAPHGGCEGLKVSVHRGSEREELPTLEYDYEMPAAIVVEQRAGWFRVRTQQGTAWIKASASDRFMALADLFEEFIGVTAIDSNYTGRLMPSPGAPASGASAMRVSPSQPVQVLEIRESGGKAFVKVDVMSHSLCNAGANGPPEIVATGWLPLHSESGEPTIWFSSRGC
;
A
#
# COMPACT_ATOMS: atom_id res chain seq x y z
N MET A 1 45.24 -41.86 -41.44
CA MET A 1 43.83 -41.37 -41.42
C MET A 1 43.51 -40.88 -40.03
N LEU A 2 43.62 -39.59 -39.80
CA LEU A 2 43.27 -38.99 -38.51
C LEU A 2 41.82 -38.41 -38.58
N GLY A 3 40.93 -38.97 -37.80
CA GLY A 3 39.55 -38.51 -37.67
C GLY A 3 39.46 -37.30 -36.72
N CYS A 4 39.05 -36.16 -37.24
CA CYS A 4 38.74 -34.96 -36.45
C CYS A 4 37.32 -35.08 -35.87
N HIS A 5 37.21 -35.22 -34.55
CA HIS A 5 35.92 -35.13 -33.86
C HIS A 5 35.65 -33.67 -33.54
N ALA A 6 34.65 -33.08 -34.21
CA ALA A 6 34.11 -31.77 -33.88
C ALA A 6 33.24 -31.88 -32.64
N VAL A 7 33.64 -31.25 -31.54
CA VAL A 7 32.84 -31.12 -30.33
C VAL A 7 31.94 -29.88 -30.52
N THR A 8 30.63 -30.13 -30.70
CA THR A 8 29.62 -29.04 -30.79
C THR A 8 29.28 -28.61 -29.38
N LEU A 9 29.77 -27.43 -28.95
CA LEU A 9 29.38 -26.79 -27.72
C LEU A 9 27.96 -26.16 -27.91
N ILE A 10 26.96 -26.80 -27.32
CA ILE A 10 25.61 -26.23 -27.20
C ILE A 10 25.65 -25.21 -26.07
N ALA A 11 25.68 -23.95 -26.42
CA ALA A 11 25.51 -22.86 -25.46
C ALA A 11 24.04 -22.80 -24.98
N LEU A 12 23.79 -23.31 -23.79
CA LEU A 12 22.49 -23.17 -23.11
C LEU A 12 22.32 -21.72 -22.69
N MET A 13 21.66 -20.90 -23.51
CA MET A 13 21.20 -19.56 -23.10
C MET A 13 20.08 -19.72 -22.08
N ILE A 14 20.43 -19.64 -20.82
CA ILE A 14 19.45 -19.46 -19.76
C ILE A 14 18.89 -18.01 -19.94
N ALA A 15 17.72 -17.91 -20.52
CA ALA A 15 16.95 -16.67 -20.49
C ALA A 15 16.66 -16.38 -19.01
N LEU A 16 17.43 -15.48 -18.42
CA LEU A 16 17.10 -14.86 -17.13
C LEU A 16 15.78 -14.13 -17.34
N GLY A 17 14.67 -14.81 -17.07
CA GLY A 17 13.34 -14.20 -17.06
C GLY A 17 13.40 -13.00 -16.13
N GLN A 18 13.26 -11.79 -16.68
CA GLN A 18 13.05 -10.60 -15.86
C GLN A 18 11.84 -10.86 -14.98
N GLN A 19 12.05 -10.96 -13.67
CA GLN A 19 10.92 -10.96 -12.75
C GLN A 19 10.08 -9.70 -13.02
N PRO A 20 8.76 -9.85 -13.16
CA PRO A 20 7.88 -8.69 -13.29
C PRO A 20 8.15 -7.74 -12.12
N ALA A 21 8.16 -6.44 -12.41
CA ALA A 21 8.31 -5.44 -11.36
C ALA A 21 7.20 -5.67 -10.31
N PRO A 22 7.52 -5.54 -9.02
CA PRO A 22 6.52 -5.74 -7.98
C PRO A 22 5.36 -4.76 -8.13
N ASP A 23 4.17 -5.22 -7.80
CA ASP A 23 2.97 -4.40 -7.82
C ASP A 23 3.09 -3.29 -6.76
N ARG A 24 3.14 -2.04 -7.21
CA ARG A 24 3.26 -0.87 -6.33
C ARG A 24 1.89 -0.45 -5.83
N VAL A 25 1.77 -0.14 -4.55
CA VAL A 25 0.56 0.45 -4.00
C VAL A 25 0.37 1.85 -4.59
N VAL A 26 -0.75 2.07 -5.31
CA VAL A 26 -1.06 3.37 -5.91
C VAL A 26 -2.14 4.13 -5.15
N GLY A 27 -2.82 3.47 -4.21
CA GLY A 27 -3.87 4.07 -3.39
C GLY A 27 -4.73 3.03 -2.69
N LEU A 28 -5.83 3.51 -2.14
CA LEU A 28 -6.83 2.71 -1.45
C LEU A 28 -8.19 2.88 -2.12
N LEU A 29 -9.00 1.82 -2.13
CA LEU A 29 -10.38 1.83 -2.61
C LEU A 29 -11.32 1.50 -1.45
N THR A 30 -12.20 2.44 -1.11
CA THR A 30 -13.29 2.16 -0.17
C THR A 30 -14.31 1.27 -0.87
N LEU A 31 -14.88 0.34 -0.14
CA LEU A 31 -15.95 -0.54 -0.61
C LEU A 31 -17.07 -0.46 0.43
N PRO A 32 -17.94 0.57 0.40
CA PRO A 32 -18.97 0.77 1.42
C PRO A 32 -19.94 -0.41 1.55
N GLU A 33 -20.19 -1.13 0.46
CA GLU A 33 -21.00 -2.34 0.42
C GLU A 33 -20.36 -3.53 1.17
N VAL A 34 -19.03 -3.46 1.37
CA VAL A 34 -18.23 -4.50 2.04
C VAL A 34 -17.82 -4.08 3.45
N PHE A 35 -17.36 -2.84 3.61
CA PHE A 35 -16.79 -2.36 4.89
C PHE A 35 -17.78 -1.49 5.68
N GLY A 36 -18.88 -1.06 5.06
CA GLY A 36 -19.76 -0.02 5.59
C GLY A 36 -19.17 1.38 5.35
N GLY A 37 -20.00 2.41 5.55
CA GLY A 37 -19.61 3.81 5.33
C GLY A 37 -19.14 4.54 6.59
N ARG A 38 -19.35 3.97 7.76
CA ARG A 38 -18.92 4.47 9.08
C ARG A 38 -18.80 3.31 10.03
N MET A 39 -17.84 3.42 10.93
CA MET A 39 -17.67 2.45 12.01
C MET A 39 -19.00 2.19 12.74
N CYS A 40 -19.37 0.94 12.92
CA CYS A 40 -20.62 0.48 13.56
C CYS A 40 -21.94 0.95 12.94
N ALA A 41 -21.95 1.72 11.88
CA ALA A 41 -23.21 2.05 11.22
C ALA A 41 -23.82 0.77 10.61
N PRO A 42 -25.11 0.54 10.80
CA PRO A 42 -25.78 -0.55 10.09
C PRO A 42 -25.66 -0.35 8.58
N PHE A 43 -25.27 -1.41 7.87
CA PHE A 43 -25.25 -1.43 6.41
C PHE A 43 -25.74 -2.80 5.91
N THR A 44 -26.19 -2.83 4.69
CA THR A 44 -26.56 -4.08 4.03
C THR A 44 -25.38 -4.52 3.18
N PRO A 45 -24.66 -5.59 3.57
CA PRO A 45 -23.52 -6.06 2.81
C PRO A 45 -23.94 -6.56 1.43
N ALA A 46 -23.08 -6.31 0.44
CA ALA A 46 -23.22 -6.87 -0.88
C ALA A 46 -21.91 -7.50 -1.34
N ASP A 47 -22.03 -8.57 -2.09
CA ASP A 47 -20.89 -9.22 -2.70
C ASP A 47 -20.27 -8.35 -3.80
N VAL A 48 -18.95 -8.23 -3.79
CA VAL A 48 -18.20 -7.53 -4.85
C VAL A 48 -17.44 -8.53 -5.69
N ALA A 49 -17.72 -8.55 -7.00
CA ALA A 49 -17.08 -9.48 -7.92
C ALA A 49 -15.62 -9.09 -8.18
N LEU A 50 -14.75 -10.09 -8.17
CA LEU A 50 -13.36 -10.00 -8.61
C LEU A 50 -13.20 -10.62 -10.00
N HIS A 51 -12.53 -9.92 -10.91
CA HIS A 51 -12.35 -10.30 -12.30
C HIS A 51 -10.87 -10.52 -12.65
N SER A 52 -10.60 -11.34 -13.65
CA SER A 52 -9.25 -11.59 -14.15
C SER A 52 -8.67 -10.41 -14.94
N THR A 53 -9.53 -9.63 -15.60
CA THR A 53 -9.17 -8.47 -16.44
C THR A 53 -10.15 -7.31 -16.22
N PRO A 54 -9.78 -6.04 -16.58
CA PRO A 54 -10.58 -4.85 -16.32
C PRO A 54 -11.72 -4.59 -17.34
N ASP A 55 -12.04 -5.52 -18.21
CA ASP A 55 -12.99 -5.38 -19.31
C ASP A 55 -14.15 -6.38 -19.23
N ASP A 56 -14.75 -6.53 -18.04
CA ASP A 56 -15.76 -7.53 -17.73
C ASP A 56 -15.28 -8.98 -18.00
N GLY A 57 -13.95 -9.19 -17.82
CA GLY A 57 -13.34 -10.51 -17.89
C GLY A 57 -13.97 -11.50 -16.92
N THR A 58 -13.54 -12.74 -17.00
CA THR A 58 -14.11 -13.83 -16.19
C THR A 58 -14.08 -13.46 -14.71
N LYS A 59 -15.23 -13.56 -14.04
CA LYS A 59 -15.33 -13.50 -12.58
C LYS A 59 -14.53 -14.66 -11.99
N VAL A 60 -13.51 -14.34 -11.20
CA VAL A 60 -12.58 -15.33 -10.62
C VAL A 60 -12.80 -15.56 -9.14
N ALA A 61 -13.40 -14.59 -8.45
CA ALA A 61 -13.68 -14.66 -7.02
C ALA A 61 -14.78 -13.65 -6.63
N VAL A 62 -15.10 -13.61 -5.35
CA VAL A 62 -16.04 -12.65 -4.75
C VAL A 62 -15.47 -12.17 -3.43
N VAL A 63 -15.51 -10.86 -3.20
CA VAL A 63 -15.34 -10.31 -1.85
C VAL A 63 -16.69 -10.44 -1.15
N HIS A 64 -16.69 -11.10 0.00
CA HIS A 64 -17.88 -11.43 0.77
C HIS A 64 -17.75 -10.96 2.21
N VAL A 65 -18.83 -10.49 2.80
CA VAL A 65 -18.88 -10.11 4.21
C VAL A 65 -19.39 -11.29 5.02
N ASP A 66 -18.49 -11.96 5.72
CA ASP A 66 -18.82 -13.11 6.57
C ASP A 66 -19.53 -12.69 7.84
N GLN A 67 -19.20 -11.50 8.36
CA GLN A 67 -19.78 -10.94 9.58
C GLN A 67 -19.78 -9.42 9.51
N THR A 68 -20.92 -8.79 9.80
CA THR A 68 -21.07 -7.34 9.90
C THR A 68 -20.64 -6.82 11.26
N TRP A 69 -20.46 -5.50 11.36
CA TRP A 69 -20.20 -4.82 12.61
C TRP A 69 -21.25 -5.12 13.69
N SER A 70 -20.80 -5.26 14.92
CA SER A 70 -21.62 -5.31 16.12
C SER A 70 -21.05 -4.41 17.21
N PHE A 71 -21.90 -3.90 18.11
CA PHE A 71 -21.44 -3.18 19.28
C PHE A 71 -20.89 -4.16 20.31
N ALA A 72 -19.65 -3.94 20.74
CA ALA A 72 -19.05 -4.71 21.82
C ALA A 72 -19.68 -4.33 23.18
N PRO A 73 -19.75 -5.27 24.15
CA PRO A 73 -20.29 -5.00 25.49
C PRO A 73 -19.57 -3.89 26.26
N HIS A 74 -18.32 -3.61 25.91
CA HIS A 74 -17.47 -2.60 26.54
C HIS A 74 -17.34 -1.29 25.73
N GLY A 75 -18.20 -1.10 24.73
CA GLY A 75 -18.12 0.00 23.77
C GLY A 75 -17.17 -0.28 22.62
N GLY A 76 -17.35 0.43 21.53
CA GLY A 76 -16.62 0.19 20.27
C GLY A 76 -17.34 -0.78 19.34
N CYS A 77 -16.69 -1.05 18.22
CA CYS A 77 -17.20 -1.91 17.17
C CYS A 77 -16.29 -3.09 16.93
N GLU A 78 -16.89 -4.23 16.81
CA GLU A 78 -16.16 -5.46 16.49
C GLU A 78 -16.96 -6.32 15.51
N GLY A 79 -16.29 -7.29 14.93
CA GLY A 79 -16.95 -8.39 14.23
C GLY A 79 -16.97 -8.27 12.72
N LEU A 80 -16.55 -7.17 12.09
CA LEU A 80 -16.45 -7.15 10.62
C LEU A 80 -15.42 -8.18 10.17
N LYS A 81 -15.89 -9.13 9.36
CA LYS A 81 -15.04 -10.12 8.71
C LYS A 81 -15.34 -10.13 7.22
N VAL A 82 -14.31 -9.90 6.44
CA VAL A 82 -14.37 -9.84 4.99
C VAL A 82 -13.39 -10.83 4.40
N SER A 83 -13.85 -11.65 3.48
CA SER A 83 -13.03 -12.65 2.82
C SER A 83 -13.22 -12.65 1.31
N VAL A 84 -12.24 -13.19 0.62
CA VAL A 84 -12.29 -13.49 -0.82
C VAL A 84 -12.62 -14.95 -1.01
N HIS A 85 -13.69 -15.24 -1.70
CA HIS A 85 -14.15 -16.58 -1.99
C HIS A 85 -13.81 -16.97 -3.44
N ARG A 86 -13.05 -18.06 -3.61
CA ARG A 86 -12.71 -18.70 -4.90
C ARG A 86 -13.21 -20.13 -4.91
N GLY A 87 -14.43 -20.34 -5.40
CA GLY A 87 -15.06 -21.65 -5.26
C GLY A 87 -15.22 -22.06 -3.80
N SER A 88 -14.53 -23.11 -3.36
CA SER A 88 -14.51 -23.57 -1.97
C SER A 88 -13.41 -22.93 -1.11
N GLU A 89 -12.47 -22.25 -1.71
CA GLU A 89 -11.38 -21.59 -1.01
C GLU A 89 -11.81 -20.23 -0.45
N ARG A 90 -11.30 -19.90 0.73
CA ARG A 90 -11.55 -18.64 1.42
C ARG A 90 -10.25 -18.07 1.94
N GLU A 91 -10.00 -16.79 1.68
CA GLU A 91 -8.85 -16.03 2.18
C GLU A 91 -9.30 -14.67 2.69
N GLU A 92 -8.57 -14.08 3.64
CA GLU A 92 -8.83 -12.72 4.09
C GLU A 92 -8.44 -11.71 2.99
N LEU A 93 -9.25 -10.65 2.80
CA LEU A 93 -8.90 -9.54 1.90
C LEU A 93 -7.86 -8.65 2.59
N PRO A 94 -6.64 -8.49 2.04
CA PRO A 94 -5.67 -7.53 2.57
C PRO A 94 -6.21 -6.11 2.51
N THR A 95 -6.19 -5.40 3.63
CA THR A 95 -6.68 -4.03 3.75
C THR A 95 -5.67 -3.14 4.46
N LEU A 96 -5.81 -1.82 4.26
CA LEU A 96 -5.17 -0.80 5.08
C LEU A 96 -6.25 0.14 5.61
N GLU A 97 -6.05 0.67 6.81
CA GLU A 97 -6.94 1.70 7.36
C GLU A 97 -6.61 3.05 6.72
N TYR A 98 -7.66 3.76 6.25
CA TYR A 98 -7.53 5.13 5.72
C TYR A 98 -8.09 6.18 6.67
N ASP A 99 -8.90 5.78 7.64
CA ASP A 99 -9.46 6.59 8.72
C ASP A 99 -9.60 5.68 9.94
N TYR A 100 -10.03 6.22 11.08
CA TYR A 100 -10.16 5.48 12.33
C TYR A 100 -11.04 4.23 12.14
N GLU A 101 -10.43 3.06 12.25
CA GLU A 101 -11.06 1.72 12.05
C GLU A 101 -11.83 1.58 10.72
N MET A 102 -11.47 2.36 9.70
CA MET A 102 -12.07 2.31 8.37
C MET A 102 -11.11 1.61 7.39
N PRO A 103 -11.31 0.32 7.13
CA PRO A 103 -10.48 -0.42 6.19
C PRO A 103 -10.83 -0.07 4.74
N ALA A 104 -9.83 -0.18 3.87
CA ALA A 104 -10.00 -0.07 2.43
C ALA A 104 -9.14 -1.11 1.70
N ALA A 105 -9.54 -1.51 0.50
CA ALA A 105 -8.79 -2.43 -0.34
C ALA A 105 -7.54 -1.75 -0.91
N ILE A 106 -6.42 -2.48 -0.93
CA ILE A 106 -5.13 -1.98 -1.43
C ILE A 106 -5.13 -2.05 -2.95
N VAL A 107 -4.99 -0.90 -3.61
CA VAL A 107 -4.96 -0.77 -5.07
C VAL A 107 -3.53 -0.71 -5.58
N VAL A 108 -3.23 -1.52 -6.60
CA VAL A 108 -1.93 -1.56 -7.27
C VAL A 108 -1.98 -1.07 -8.72
N GLU A 109 -3.17 -0.91 -9.30
CA GLU A 109 -3.36 -0.36 -10.64
C GLU A 109 -4.78 0.18 -10.79
N GLN A 110 -4.95 1.25 -11.59
CA GLN A 110 -6.25 1.84 -11.95
C GLN A 110 -6.37 1.96 -13.47
N ARG A 111 -7.52 1.55 -14.01
CA ARG A 111 -7.87 1.71 -15.44
C ARG A 111 -9.36 1.99 -15.63
N ALA A 112 -9.74 3.16 -16.10
CA ALA A 112 -11.10 3.48 -16.57
C ALA A 112 -12.23 2.97 -15.63
N GLY A 113 -12.14 3.23 -14.34
CA GLY A 113 -13.14 2.81 -13.35
C GLY A 113 -12.98 1.37 -12.85
N TRP A 114 -11.92 0.69 -13.25
CA TRP A 114 -11.48 -0.57 -12.71
C TRP A 114 -10.26 -0.39 -11.83
N PHE A 115 -10.20 -1.17 -10.75
CA PHE A 115 -9.12 -1.14 -9.77
C PHE A 115 -8.57 -2.55 -9.57
N ARG A 116 -7.28 -2.72 -9.81
CA ARG A 116 -6.59 -3.97 -9.51
C ARG A 116 -6.20 -3.96 -8.04
N VAL A 117 -6.88 -4.78 -7.25
CA VAL A 117 -6.70 -4.87 -5.81
C VAL A 117 -5.83 -6.06 -5.43
N ARG A 118 -5.15 -5.95 -4.32
CA ARG A 118 -4.35 -7.02 -3.74
C ARG A 118 -5.25 -8.06 -3.10
N THR A 119 -4.90 -9.33 -3.25
CA THR A 119 -5.44 -10.48 -2.52
C THR A 119 -4.29 -11.28 -1.93
N GLN A 120 -4.53 -12.26 -1.07
CA GLN A 120 -3.43 -13.10 -0.56
C GLN A 120 -2.77 -13.94 -1.66
N GLN A 121 -3.53 -14.33 -2.69
CA GLN A 121 -3.05 -15.13 -3.82
C GLN A 121 -2.60 -14.31 -5.04
N GLY A 122 -2.39 -12.99 -4.88
CA GLY A 122 -1.97 -12.10 -5.95
C GLY A 122 -2.85 -10.88 -6.11
N THR A 123 -3.39 -10.64 -7.31
CA THR A 123 -4.23 -9.47 -7.58
C THR A 123 -5.46 -9.85 -8.41
N ALA A 124 -6.52 -9.05 -8.30
CA ALA A 124 -7.73 -9.18 -9.13
C ALA A 124 -8.36 -7.80 -9.37
N TRP A 125 -9.22 -7.69 -10.37
CA TRP A 125 -9.87 -6.46 -10.75
C TRP A 125 -11.25 -6.31 -10.12
N ILE A 126 -11.53 -5.13 -9.57
CA ILE A 126 -12.84 -4.69 -9.12
C ILE A 126 -13.31 -3.57 -10.05
N LYS A 127 -14.56 -3.63 -10.49
CA LYS A 127 -15.25 -2.51 -11.12
C LYS A 127 -15.85 -1.65 -10.03
N ALA A 128 -15.41 -0.40 -9.91
CA ALA A 128 -15.96 0.50 -8.91
C ALA A 128 -17.44 0.78 -9.14
N SER A 129 -18.19 0.81 -8.07
CA SER A 129 -19.56 1.33 -8.04
C SER A 129 -19.55 2.86 -7.85
N ALA A 130 -20.72 3.49 -7.95
CA ALA A 130 -20.82 4.94 -7.73
C ALA A 130 -20.60 5.35 -6.26
N SER A 131 -20.69 4.40 -5.33
CA SER A 131 -20.46 4.60 -3.89
C SER A 131 -18.99 4.44 -3.49
N ASP A 132 -18.16 3.81 -4.34
CA ASP A 132 -16.76 3.57 -4.06
C ASP A 132 -15.95 4.85 -4.25
N ARG A 133 -14.99 5.07 -3.34
CA ARG A 133 -14.03 6.17 -3.44
C ARG A 133 -12.63 5.60 -3.58
N PHE A 134 -11.95 5.97 -4.65
CA PHE A 134 -10.52 5.76 -4.78
C PHE A 134 -9.78 6.96 -4.19
N MET A 135 -8.80 6.68 -3.35
CA MET A 135 -7.90 7.67 -2.76
C MET A 135 -6.48 7.35 -3.23
N ALA A 136 -5.93 8.22 -4.07
CA ALA A 136 -4.54 8.05 -4.52
C ALA A 136 -3.58 8.17 -3.34
N LEU A 137 -2.47 7.46 -3.38
CA LEU A 137 -1.50 7.45 -2.28
C LEU A 137 -0.94 8.85 -1.99
N ALA A 138 -0.75 9.68 -3.04
CA ALA A 138 -0.32 11.05 -2.88
C ALA A 138 -1.36 11.90 -2.09
N ASP A 139 -2.64 11.78 -2.47
CA ASP A 139 -3.73 12.52 -1.82
C ASP A 139 -3.87 12.12 -0.35
N LEU A 140 -3.72 10.82 -0.05
CA LEU A 140 -3.73 10.32 1.32
C LEU A 140 -2.66 10.98 2.20
N PHE A 141 -1.46 11.21 1.65
CA PHE A 141 -0.38 11.86 2.41
C PHE A 141 -0.53 13.37 2.50
N GLU A 142 -1.25 14.02 1.59
CA GLU A 142 -1.55 15.46 1.61
C GLU A 142 -2.75 15.79 2.49
N GLU A 143 -3.80 14.95 2.48
CA GLU A 143 -5.04 15.18 3.26
C GLU A 143 -4.86 14.86 4.74
N PHE A 144 -3.97 13.93 5.10
CA PHE A 144 -3.78 13.53 6.49
C PHE A 144 -2.85 14.47 7.24
N ILE A 145 -3.43 15.40 7.99
CA ILE A 145 -2.76 16.17 9.05
C ILE A 145 -2.56 15.23 10.26
N GLY A 146 -1.95 14.08 10.03
CA GLY A 146 -1.78 13.05 11.03
C GLY A 146 -0.31 12.77 11.33
N VAL A 147 -0.09 11.79 12.18
CA VAL A 147 1.24 11.30 12.46
C VAL A 147 1.65 10.34 11.35
N THR A 148 2.45 10.85 10.41
CA THR A 148 3.09 10.01 9.41
C THR A 148 4.42 9.50 9.96
N ALA A 149 4.74 8.27 9.71
CA ALA A 149 5.98 7.64 10.13
C ALA A 149 6.59 6.81 9.00
N ILE A 150 7.88 6.53 9.13
CA ILE A 150 8.58 5.56 8.28
C ILE A 150 7.92 4.19 8.47
N ASP A 151 7.62 3.50 7.37
CA ASP A 151 7.06 2.15 7.43
C ASP A 151 7.96 1.21 8.25
N SER A 152 7.36 0.31 9.01
CA SER A 152 8.04 -0.59 9.94
C SER A 152 9.03 -1.54 9.26
N ASN A 153 8.88 -1.79 7.97
CA ASN A 153 9.75 -2.66 7.19
C ASN A 153 10.78 -1.89 6.34
N TYR A 154 10.71 -0.54 6.34
CA TYR A 154 11.60 0.26 5.53
C TYR A 154 12.85 0.70 6.32
N THR A 155 14.02 0.45 5.75
CA THR A 155 15.31 0.92 6.24
C THR A 155 16.09 1.55 5.09
N GLY A 156 16.08 2.87 5.01
CA GLY A 156 16.73 3.59 3.93
C GLY A 156 17.54 4.77 4.42
N ARG A 157 17.97 5.58 3.46
CA ARG A 157 18.67 6.85 3.74
C ARG A 157 17.96 7.99 3.03
N LEU A 158 17.96 9.16 3.65
CA LEU A 158 17.53 10.39 3.00
C LEU A 158 18.45 10.71 1.82
N MET A 159 17.85 11.05 0.69
CA MET A 159 18.52 11.53 -0.50
C MET A 159 18.47 13.07 -0.54
N PRO A 160 19.49 13.75 -1.08
CA PRO A 160 19.49 15.22 -1.20
C PRO A 160 18.48 15.73 -2.27
N SER A 161 18.16 14.90 -3.26
CA SER A 161 17.17 15.18 -4.30
C SER A 161 16.56 13.88 -4.82
N PRO A 162 15.40 13.93 -5.52
CA PRO A 162 14.75 12.73 -6.08
C PRO A 162 15.70 11.94 -6.98
N GLY A 163 15.90 10.67 -6.65
CA GLY A 163 16.73 9.74 -7.43
C GLY A 163 18.24 9.95 -7.33
N ALA A 164 18.71 10.94 -6.57
CA ALA A 164 20.14 11.11 -6.33
C ALA A 164 20.68 9.97 -5.45
N PRO A 165 21.94 9.55 -5.64
CA PRO A 165 22.54 8.58 -4.75
C PRO A 165 22.53 9.12 -3.31
N ALA A 166 22.10 8.31 -2.37
CA ALA A 166 22.24 8.60 -0.94
C ALA A 166 23.72 8.48 -0.51
N SER A 167 24.59 9.31 -1.12
CA SER A 167 26.04 9.26 -0.97
C SER A 167 26.52 10.36 -0.04
N GLY A 168 27.49 10.01 0.80
CA GLY A 168 28.15 10.90 1.76
C GLY A 168 27.83 10.59 3.21
N ALA A 169 28.71 11.03 4.10
CA ALA A 169 28.58 10.87 5.56
C ALA A 169 27.35 11.60 6.14
N SER A 170 26.74 12.52 5.35
CA SER A 170 25.59 13.33 5.73
C SER A 170 24.22 12.68 5.45
N ALA A 171 24.18 11.56 4.73
CA ALA A 171 22.90 10.91 4.45
C ALA A 171 22.38 10.19 5.70
N MET A 172 21.45 10.83 6.41
CA MET A 172 20.82 10.23 7.59
C MET A 172 20.12 8.94 7.21
N ARG A 173 20.36 7.88 7.96
CA ARG A 173 19.55 6.65 7.90
C ARG A 173 18.25 6.90 8.65
N VAL A 174 17.14 6.59 8.02
CA VAL A 174 15.84 6.60 8.70
C VAL A 174 15.61 5.26 9.41
N SER A 175 14.91 5.32 10.51
CA SER A 175 14.56 4.14 11.32
C SER A 175 13.08 3.81 11.15
N PRO A 176 12.69 2.53 11.20
CA PRO A 176 11.30 2.12 11.27
C PRO A 176 10.54 2.90 12.35
N SER A 177 9.30 3.24 12.05
CA SER A 177 8.40 4.02 12.92
C SER A 177 8.88 5.40 13.30
N GLN A 178 9.96 5.90 12.68
CA GLN A 178 10.43 7.27 12.92
C GLN A 178 9.42 8.28 12.39
N PRO A 179 8.97 9.26 13.21
CA PRO A 179 7.99 10.24 12.78
C PRO A 179 8.54 11.14 11.68
N VAL A 180 7.69 11.42 10.70
CA VAL A 180 8.02 12.32 9.59
C VAL A 180 6.84 13.25 9.29
N GLN A 181 7.15 14.41 8.72
CA GLN A 181 6.17 15.30 8.11
C GLN A 181 6.39 15.29 6.59
N VAL A 182 5.35 15.02 5.84
CA VAL A 182 5.39 15.07 4.38
C VAL A 182 5.37 16.52 3.92
N LEU A 183 6.28 16.89 3.03
CA LEU A 183 6.42 18.23 2.48
C LEU A 183 6.01 18.30 1.02
N GLU A 184 6.36 17.26 0.24
CA GLU A 184 6.19 17.26 -1.21
C GLU A 184 6.25 15.83 -1.74
N ILE A 185 5.47 15.53 -2.79
CA ILE A 185 5.59 14.31 -3.57
C ILE A 185 5.97 14.70 -5.00
N ARG A 186 6.97 14.03 -5.58
CA ARG A 186 7.48 14.33 -6.92
C ARG A 186 7.83 13.06 -7.68
N GLU A 187 7.53 13.05 -8.96
CA GLU A 187 8.02 12.03 -9.89
C GLU A 187 9.36 12.42 -10.50
N SER A 188 10.27 11.44 -10.60
CA SER A 188 11.56 11.59 -11.27
C SER A 188 12.02 10.24 -11.82
N GLY A 189 12.38 10.21 -13.11
CA GLY A 189 12.84 8.98 -13.76
C GLY A 189 11.83 7.82 -13.71
N GLY A 190 10.52 8.09 -13.76
CA GLY A 190 9.45 7.09 -13.68
C GLY A 190 9.27 6.46 -12.29
N LYS A 191 9.81 7.11 -11.26
CA LYS A 191 9.64 6.74 -9.85
C LYS A 191 9.10 7.92 -9.06
N ALA A 192 8.22 7.65 -8.11
CA ALA A 192 7.73 8.66 -7.18
C ALA A 192 8.65 8.74 -5.95
N PHE A 193 8.85 9.95 -5.47
CA PHE A 193 9.64 10.29 -4.28
C PHE A 193 8.84 11.20 -3.38
N VAL A 194 9.06 11.07 -2.09
CA VAL A 194 8.46 11.92 -1.05
C VAL A 194 9.56 12.69 -0.33
N LYS A 195 9.37 14.01 -0.20
CA LYS A 195 10.21 14.87 0.64
C LYS A 195 9.64 14.89 2.04
N VAL A 196 10.47 14.65 3.02
CA VAL A 196 10.05 14.60 4.42
C VAL A 196 10.98 15.41 5.31
N ASP A 197 10.38 16.01 6.35
CA ASP A 197 11.08 16.40 7.56
C ASP A 197 11.03 15.23 8.53
N VAL A 198 12.19 14.78 8.99
CA VAL A 198 12.31 13.74 10.01
C VAL A 198 12.26 14.41 11.37
N MET A 199 11.35 13.96 12.23
CA MET A 199 11.09 14.57 13.53
C MET A 199 11.83 13.83 14.65
N SER A 200 12.18 14.55 15.71
CA SER A 200 12.85 13.98 16.90
C SER A 200 11.95 13.00 17.66
N HIS A 201 10.64 13.26 17.67
CA HIS A 201 9.61 12.40 18.28
C HIS A 201 8.26 12.68 17.63
N SER A 202 7.26 11.84 17.91
CA SER A 202 5.89 12.00 17.40
C SER A 202 5.22 13.25 17.98
N LEU A 203 4.42 13.94 17.16
CA LEU A 203 3.52 15.00 17.60
C LEU A 203 2.60 14.55 18.74
N CYS A 204 2.24 13.26 18.79
CA CYS A 204 1.45 12.67 19.86
C CYS A 204 2.13 12.75 21.24
N ASN A 205 3.44 12.90 21.28
CA ASN A 205 4.23 13.00 22.50
C ASN A 205 4.60 14.45 22.85
N ALA A 206 4.09 15.43 22.14
CA ALA A 206 4.43 16.86 22.33
C ALA A 206 4.11 17.36 23.75
N GLY A 207 3.03 16.86 24.37
CA GLY A 207 2.64 17.24 25.73
C GLY A 207 3.69 16.93 26.81
N ALA A 208 4.45 15.86 26.63
CA ALA A 208 5.49 15.41 27.57
C ALA A 208 6.88 15.96 27.24
N ASN A 209 7.17 16.17 25.95
CA ASN A 209 8.52 16.43 25.44
C ASN A 209 8.66 17.79 24.75
N GLY A 210 7.60 18.61 24.76
CA GLY A 210 7.56 19.84 23.96
C GLY A 210 7.31 19.55 22.47
N PRO A 211 7.33 20.58 21.61
CA PRO A 211 7.16 20.42 20.18
C PRO A 211 8.34 19.62 19.60
N PRO A 212 8.09 18.71 18.65
CA PRO A 212 9.16 17.95 18.02
C PRO A 212 10.07 18.87 17.20
N GLU A 213 11.35 18.56 17.19
CA GLU A 213 12.36 19.25 16.39
C GLU A 213 12.58 18.51 15.06
N ILE A 214 12.87 19.27 13.99
CA ILE A 214 13.30 18.71 12.72
C ILE A 214 14.78 18.30 12.86
N VAL A 215 15.04 16.98 12.77
CA VAL A 215 16.41 16.46 12.89
C VAL A 215 17.09 16.31 11.52
N ALA A 216 16.31 16.19 10.45
CA ALA A 216 16.81 16.18 9.07
C ALA A 216 15.67 16.42 8.08
N THR A 217 16.03 16.92 6.88
CA THR A 217 15.11 17.03 5.73
C THR A 217 15.73 16.32 4.54
N GLY A 218 14.92 15.59 3.78
CA GLY A 218 15.40 14.93 2.57
C GLY A 218 14.33 14.16 1.84
N TRP A 219 14.75 13.41 0.83
CA TRP A 219 13.87 12.63 -0.03
C TRP A 219 13.98 11.14 0.25
N LEU A 220 12.87 10.45 0.15
CA LEU A 220 12.76 9.00 0.16
C LEU A 220 12.08 8.54 -1.13
N PRO A 221 12.35 7.32 -1.64
CA PRO A 221 11.47 6.74 -2.64
C PRO A 221 10.09 6.56 -2.01
N LEU A 222 9.02 6.84 -2.75
CA LEU A 222 7.66 6.65 -2.24
C LEU A 222 7.35 5.16 -2.01
N HIS A 223 7.97 4.29 -2.79
CA HIS A 223 7.84 2.84 -2.68
C HIS A 223 9.19 2.18 -2.43
N SER A 224 9.18 1.16 -1.60
CA SER A 224 10.28 0.22 -1.42
C SER A 224 10.49 -0.65 -2.67
N GLU A 225 11.52 -1.48 -2.68
CA GLU A 225 11.76 -2.44 -3.75
C GLU A 225 10.66 -3.50 -3.86
N SER A 226 9.94 -3.78 -2.78
CA SER A 226 8.78 -4.68 -2.77
C SER A 226 7.49 -4.04 -3.29
N GLY A 227 7.47 -2.74 -3.59
CA GLY A 227 6.28 -2.00 -4.02
C GLY A 227 5.43 -1.44 -2.87
N GLU A 228 5.84 -1.67 -1.62
CA GLU A 228 5.16 -1.10 -0.44
C GLU A 228 5.53 0.37 -0.25
N PRO A 229 4.63 1.21 0.28
CA PRO A 229 4.96 2.57 0.67
C PRO A 229 6.09 2.60 1.71
N THR A 230 6.99 3.58 1.60
CA THR A 230 8.10 3.74 2.57
C THR A 230 7.70 4.54 3.80
N ILE A 231 6.57 5.22 3.74
CA ILE A 231 5.94 5.95 4.84
C ILE A 231 4.48 5.55 4.94
N TRP A 232 3.91 5.63 6.12
CA TRP A 232 2.49 5.47 6.33
C TRP A 232 1.99 6.40 7.43
N PHE A 233 0.74 6.77 7.38
CA PHE A 233 0.10 7.61 8.40
C PHE A 233 -0.61 6.75 9.46
N SER A 234 -0.74 7.28 10.67
CA SER A 234 -1.57 6.67 11.69
C SER A 234 -3.04 7.09 11.46
N SER A 235 -3.86 6.17 11.00
CA SER A 235 -5.29 6.40 10.79
C SER A 235 -6.05 6.66 12.09
N ARG A 236 -5.47 6.30 13.21
CA ARG A 236 -6.08 6.44 14.55
C ARG A 236 -5.72 7.76 15.26
N GLY A 237 -4.96 8.62 14.59
CA GLY A 237 -4.50 9.88 15.18
C GLY A 237 -3.54 9.66 16.36
N CYS A 238 -3.54 10.55 17.29
CA CYS A 238 -2.86 10.43 18.59
C CYS A 238 -3.80 9.79 19.60
#